data_68a5e53f27930c6bfcd42fe6bcc84919
#
_entry.id   68a5e53f27930c6bfcd42fe6bcc84919
#
_cell.length_a   1.000
_cell.length_b   1.000
_cell.length_c   1.000
_cell.angle_alpha   90.00
_cell.angle_beta   90.00
_cell.angle_gamma   90.00
#
_symmetry.space_group_name_H-M   'P 1'
#
loop_
_entity.id
_entity.type
_entity.pdbx_description
1 polymer ?
#
loop_
_entity_poly.entity_id
_entity_poly.type
_entity_poly.pdbx_seq_one_letter_code
_entity_poly.pdbx_strand_id
1 'polypeptide(L)'
;MSLKLKSISINGYPEFKPKVPWLGADLQTLKAFLTPQPAISHFKSSSQLDFLMNDGSGDKLSGIINICDKENTQLPLIVLIHGLTGCDGSSYMCRTANY
;
A
#
# COMPACT_ATOMS: atom_id res chain seq x y z
N MET A 1 28.71 -3.47 -21.45
CA MET A 1 27.55 -4.33 -21.69
C MET A 1 26.32 -3.43 -21.71
N SER A 2 25.74 -3.17 -22.87
CA SER A 2 24.55 -2.33 -22.99
C SER A 2 23.33 -3.20 -22.75
N LEU A 3 22.69 -3.07 -21.58
CA LEU A 3 21.38 -3.65 -21.30
C LEU A 3 20.34 -2.91 -22.15
N LYS A 4 20.03 -3.44 -23.34
CA LYS A 4 18.85 -3.04 -24.09
C LYS A 4 17.62 -3.45 -23.28
N LEU A 5 17.05 -2.50 -22.54
CA LEU A 5 15.72 -2.63 -21.96
C LEU A 5 14.72 -2.79 -23.10
N LYS A 6 14.19 -4.00 -23.26
CA LYS A 6 13.14 -4.28 -24.22
C LYS A 6 11.87 -3.61 -23.73
N SER A 7 11.42 -2.55 -24.38
CA SER A 7 10.14 -1.92 -24.07
C SER A 7 9.02 -2.89 -24.45
N ILE A 8 8.17 -3.21 -23.51
CA ILE A 8 6.96 -3.99 -23.74
C ILE A 8 5.82 -2.97 -23.81
N SER A 9 5.36 -2.69 -25.01
CA SER A 9 4.13 -1.93 -25.24
C SER A 9 2.95 -2.91 -25.23
N ILE A 10 2.07 -2.77 -24.27
CA ILE A 10 0.77 -3.44 -24.25
C ILE A 10 -0.24 -2.46 -24.83
N ASN A 11 -0.99 -2.87 -25.84
CA ASN A 11 -1.95 -2.04 -26.55
C ASN A 11 -2.84 -1.21 -25.60
N GLY A 12 -2.78 0.11 -25.71
CA GLY A 12 -3.60 1.05 -24.93
C GLY A 12 -2.98 1.55 -23.60
N TYR A 13 -1.83 1.04 -23.20
CA TYR A 13 -1.14 1.51 -21.98
C TYR A 13 0.13 2.27 -22.35
N PRO A 14 0.48 3.32 -21.57
CA PRO A 14 1.73 4.04 -21.78
C PRO A 14 2.92 3.12 -21.52
N GLU A 15 3.99 3.31 -22.30
CA GLU A 15 5.23 2.58 -22.15
C GLU A 15 5.84 2.81 -20.75
N PHE A 16 6.18 1.73 -20.05
CA PHE A 16 6.87 1.84 -18.79
C PHE A 16 8.32 2.24 -18.99
N LYS A 17 8.72 3.37 -18.41
CA LYS A 17 10.10 3.88 -18.44
C LYS A 17 10.65 3.88 -16.99
N PRO A 18 11.59 2.97 -16.68
CA PRO A 18 12.21 2.98 -15.36
C PRO A 18 13.03 4.25 -15.16
N LYS A 19 12.97 4.83 -13.96
CA LYS A 19 13.76 6.01 -13.57
C LYS A 19 15.04 5.59 -12.86
N VAL A 20 16.13 6.26 -13.18
CA VAL A 20 17.40 6.11 -12.47
C VAL A 20 17.20 6.47 -10.99
N PRO A 21 17.79 5.73 -10.03
CA PRO A 21 18.70 4.57 -10.16
C PRO A 21 17.99 3.21 -10.30
N TRP A 22 16.65 3.16 -10.35
CA TRP A 22 15.83 1.96 -10.31
C TRP A 22 15.74 1.26 -11.66
N LEU A 23 16.91 0.91 -12.21
CA LEU A 23 17.03 0.23 -13.49
C LEU A 23 17.14 -1.28 -13.26
N GLY A 24 16.30 -2.04 -13.98
CA GLY A 24 16.28 -3.50 -13.86
C GLY A 24 15.30 -4.03 -12.81
N ALA A 25 14.97 -5.30 -12.93
CA ALA A 25 13.95 -5.96 -12.09
C ALA A 25 14.32 -5.96 -10.60
N ASP A 26 15.58 -6.27 -10.29
CA ASP A 26 16.03 -6.38 -8.90
C ASP A 26 15.95 -5.06 -8.15
N LEU A 27 16.44 -3.98 -8.76
CA LEU A 27 16.40 -2.65 -8.15
C LEU A 27 14.97 -2.12 -8.02
N GLN A 28 14.10 -2.42 -8.97
CA GLN A 28 12.69 -2.05 -8.88
C GLN A 28 11.99 -2.82 -7.76
N THR A 29 12.30 -4.10 -7.58
CA THR A 29 11.79 -4.91 -6.47
C THR A 29 12.24 -4.36 -5.12
N LEU A 30 13.52 -3.99 -5.00
CA LEU A 30 14.09 -3.46 -3.77
C LEU A 30 13.69 -2.02 -3.47
N LYS A 31 13.18 -1.28 -4.44
CA LYS A 31 12.78 0.13 -4.28
C LYS A 31 11.89 0.36 -3.07
N ALA A 32 10.90 -0.50 -2.86
CA ALA A 32 9.96 -0.36 -1.75
C ALA A 32 10.64 -0.48 -0.37
N PHE A 33 11.69 -1.30 -0.27
CA PHE A 33 12.46 -1.48 0.96
C PHE A 33 13.47 -0.36 1.20
N LEU A 34 14.06 0.18 0.14
CA LEU A 34 15.09 1.21 0.21
C LEU A 34 14.53 2.63 0.30
N THR A 35 13.25 2.82 -0.04
CA THR A 35 12.61 4.14 0.04
C THR A 35 11.97 4.33 1.42
N PRO A 36 12.26 5.45 2.12
CA PRO A 36 11.63 5.76 3.39
C PRO A 36 10.11 5.72 3.29
N GLN A 37 9.47 5.20 4.33
CA GLN A 37 8.01 5.16 4.39
C GLN A 37 7.46 6.57 4.66
N PRO A 38 6.44 7.03 3.92
CA PRO A 38 5.75 8.25 4.28
C PRO A 38 4.99 8.03 5.59
N ALA A 39 5.10 8.99 6.50
CA ALA A 39 4.22 9.01 7.66
C ALA A 39 2.77 9.18 7.19
N ILE A 40 1.84 8.48 7.83
CA ILE A 40 0.41 8.68 7.61
C ILE A 40 0.04 9.99 8.31
N SER A 41 -0.06 11.08 7.54
CA SER A 41 -0.16 12.43 8.10
C SER A 41 -1.53 13.09 7.91
N HIS A 42 -2.41 12.52 7.10
CA HIS A 42 -3.67 13.16 6.70
C HIS A 42 -4.89 12.76 7.53
N PHE A 43 -4.73 11.87 8.49
CA PHE A 43 -5.83 11.39 9.31
C PHE A 43 -5.92 12.14 10.63
N LYS A 44 -7.13 12.56 11.00
CA LYS A 44 -7.41 13.23 12.28
C LYS A 44 -7.39 12.27 13.46
N SER A 45 -7.71 11.01 13.22
CA SER A 45 -7.65 9.98 14.26
C SER A 45 -7.35 8.61 13.66
N SER A 46 -6.70 7.79 14.46
CA SER A 46 -6.40 6.40 14.15
C SER A 46 -6.73 5.56 15.36
N SER A 47 -7.43 4.45 15.17
CA SER A 47 -7.75 3.52 16.25
C SER A 47 -7.70 2.08 15.76
N GLN A 48 -7.31 1.18 16.66
CA GLN A 48 -7.31 -0.24 16.38
C GLN A 48 -8.74 -0.79 16.56
N LEU A 49 -9.11 -1.68 15.64
CA LEU A 49 -10.34 -2.46 15.68
C LEU A 49 -10.01 -3.94 15.68
N ASP A 50 -10.67 -4.69 16.57
CA ASP A 50 -10.58 -6.14 16.60
C ASP A 50 -11.95 -6.73 16.25
N PHE A 51 -11.96 -7.66 15.32
CA PHE A 51 -13.15 -8.38 14.88
C PHE A 51 -13.02 -9.84 15.28
N LEU A 52 -13.87 -10.29 16.18
CA LEU A 52 -13.95 -11.71 16.53
C LEU A 52 -14.50 -12.49 15.34
N MET A 53 -13.82 -13.57 14.96
CA MET A 53 -14.28 -14.46 13.89
C MET A 53 -15.55 -15.20 14.37
N ASN A 54 -16.55 -15.25 13.48
CA ASN A 54 -17.84 -15.88 13.80
C ASN A 54 -17.89 -17.38 13.41
N ASP A 55 -16.75 -18.05 13.49
CA ASP A 55 -16.58 -19.46 13.14
C ASP A 55 -16.40 -20.38 14.37
N GLY A 56 -16.47 -19.80 15.57
CA GLY A 56 -16.26 -20.53 16.84
C GLY A 56 -14.79 -20.79 17.17
N SER A 57 -13.82 -20.36 16.35
CA SER A 57 -12.38 -20.55 16.61
C SER A 57 -11.87 -19.73 17.81
N GLY A 58 -12.50 -18.58 18.08
CA GLY A 58 -11.99 -17.58 19.01
C GLY A 58 -10.91 -16.68 18.40
N ASP A 59 -10.59 -16.84 17.12
CA ASP A 59 -9.63 -16.03 16.40
C ASP A 59 -10.15 -14.60 16.18
N LYS A 60 -9.23 -13.65 16.02
CA LYS A 60 -9.54 -12.24 15.79
C LYS A 60 -8.83 -11.74 14.54
N LEU A 61 -9.54 -10.92 13.79
CA LEU A 61 -8.95 -10.05 12.80
C LEU A 61 -8.72 -8.68 13.42
N SER A 62 -7.49 -8.17 13.32
CA SER A 62 -7.17 -6.82 13.78
C SER A 62 -6.95 -5.90 12.59
N GLY A 63 -7.42 -4.67 12.71
CA GLY A 63 -7.27 -3.65 11.69
C GLY A 63 -7.07 -2.28 12.30
N ILE A 64 -6.65 -1.33 11.48
CA ILE A 64 -6.55 0.09 11.85
C ILE A 64 -7.57 0.87 11.06
N ILE A 65 -8.41 1.63 11.75
CA ILE A 65 -9.29 2.61 11.11
C ILE A 65 -8.67 3.99 11.22
N ASN A 66 -8.54 4.65 10.08
CA ASN A 66 -8.06 6.02 9.97
C ASN A 66 -9.21 6.92 9.50
N ILE A 67 -9.46 7.99 10.22
CA ILE A 67 -10.57 8.91 9.95
C ILE A 67 -10.02 10.25 9.49
N CYS A 68 -10.34 10.65 8.26
CA CYS A 68 -9.91 11.92 7.67
C CYS A 68 -10.70 13.10 8.25
N ASP A 69 -12.01 12.96 8.36
CA ASP A 69 -12.90 13.99 8.85
C ASP A 69 -14.04 13.37 9.68
N LYS A 70 -14.10 13.72 10.96
CA LYS A 70 -15.12 13.21 11.89
C LYS A 70 -16.53 13.78 11.64
N GLU A 71 -16.59 14.93 10.99
CA GLU A 71 -17.86 15.65 10.78
C GLU A 71 -18.54 15.23 9.47
N ASN A 72 -17.79 14.66 8.51
CA ASN A 72 -18.33 14.25 7.24
C ASN A 72 -18.61 12.74 7.20
N THR A 73 -19.85 12.37 7.48
CA THR A 73 -20.33 10.97 7.45
C THR A 73 -20.65 10.46 6.04
N GLN A 74 -20.52 11.30 5.02
CA GLN A 74 -20.80 10.94 3.61
C GLN A 74 -19.55 10.44 2.86
N LEU A 75 -18.40 10.40 3.52
CA LEU A 75 -17.17 9.91 2.89
C LEU A 75 -17.25 8.40 2.66
N PRO A 76 -16.75 7.91 1.51
CA PRO A 76 -16.70 6.48 1.25
C PRO A 76 -15.74 5.78 2.22
N LEU A 77 -16.07 4.56 2.62
CA LEU A 77 -15.16 3.68 3.34
C LEU A 77 -14.26 2.96 2.34
N ILE A 78 -12.95 3.11 2.50
CA ILE A 78 -11.95 2.40 1.72
C ILE A 78 -11.31 1.35 2.62
N VAL A 79 -11.36 0.08 2.19
CA VAL A 79 -10.75 -1.04 2.90
C VAL A 79 -9.49 -1.45 2.17
N LEU A 80 -8.34 -1.39 2.86
CA LEU A 80 -7.06 -1.86 2.37
C LEU A 80 -6.68 -3.15 3.09
N ILE A 81 -6.38 -4.18 2.32
CA ILE A 81 -5.96 -5.48 2.85
C ILE A 81 -4.53 -5.74 2.42
N HIS A 82 -3.63 -5.93 3.39
CA HIS A 82 -2.23 -6.25 3.08
C HIS A 82 -2.07 -7.69 2.57
N GLY A 83 -0.99 -7.91 1.81
CA GLY A 83 -0.64 -9.24 1.31
C GLY A 83 0.01 -10.13 2.36
N LEU A 84 0.30 -11.37 1.97
CA LEU A 84 0.99 -12.35 2.80
C LEU A 84 2.31 -11.75 3.34
N THR A 85 2.61 -11.97 4.62
CA THR A 85 3.77 -11.39 5.34
C THR A 85 3.76 -9.86 5.47
N GLY A 86 2.71 -9.18 5.01
CA GLY A 86 2.53 -7.75 5.23
C GLY A 86 1.90 -7.42 6.59
N CYS A 87 1.80 -6.13 6.88
CA CYS A 87 1.07 -5.58 8.01
C CYS A 87 0.54 -4.18 7.65
N ASP A 88 -0.24 -3.59 8.53
CA ASP A 88 -0.76 -2.23 8.39
C ASP A 88 0.34 -1.17 8.19
N GLY A 89 1.51 -1.37 8.82
CA GLY A 89 2.70 -0.51 8.67
C GLY A 89 3.56 -0.79 7.43
N SER A 90 3.18 -1.73 6.57
CA SER A 90 3.94 -1.98 5.32
C SER A 90 3.97 -0.75 4.43
N SER A 91 5.10 -0.50 3.77
CA SER A 91 5.34 0.72 2.97
C SER A 91 4.27 0.96 1.90
N TYR A 92 3.83 -0.11 1.23
CA TYR A 92 2.78 -0.01 0.21
C TYR A 92 1.40 0.32 0.81
N MET A 93 1.10 -0.18 2.02
CA MET A 93 -0.13 0.15 2.73
C MET A 93 -0.17 1.63 3.11
N CYS A 94 0.91 2.13 3.73
CA CYS A 94 1.02 3.53 4.11
C CYS A 94 0.97 4.48 2.91
N ARG A 95 1.62 4.12 1.80
CA ARG A 95 1.56 4.91 0.57
C ARG A 95 0.16 4.96 -0.02
N THR A 96 -0.52 3.82 -0.10
CA THR A 96 -1.88 3.76 -0.64
C THR A 96 -2.85 4.55 0.23
N ALA A 97 -2.70 4.50 1.55
CA ALA A 97 -3.55 5.25 2.48
C ALA A 97 -3.33 6.78 2.40
N ASN A 98 -2.20 7.24 1.89
CA ASN A 98 -1.90 8.67 1.74
C ASN A 98 -2.36 9.27 0.39
N TYR A 99 -2.97 8.48 -0.49
CA TYR A 99 -3.59 8.97 -1.74
C TYR A 99 -5.03 9.41 -1.49
#